data_e9f6b3a4f5947a1713991cc55252fb90
#
_entry.id   e9f6b3a4f5947a1713991cc55252fb90
#
_cell.length_a   1.000
_cell.length_b   1.000
_cell.length_c   1.000
_cell.angle_alpha   90.00
_cell.angle_beta   90.00
_cell.angle_gamma   90.00
#
_symmetry.space_group_name_H-M   'P 1'
#
loop_
_entity.id
_entity.type
_entity.pdbx_description
1 polymer ?
#
loop_
_entity_poly.entity_id
_entity_poly.type
_entity_poly.pdbx_seq_one_letter_code
_entity_poly.pdbx_strand_id
1 'polypeptide(L)'
;MEERRNLNQDDVLELVGKFPLEPLFNGVYITVNKLEQDGNLVLSDNILSDVQYAVAVGPTAQVQAGQKVLLDIEKMMVPVKQESTNSYETVMQVKVDLVEVDGDVFALVTDRVIKAKDNR
;
A
#
# COMPACT_ATOMS: atom_id res chain seq x y z
N MET A 1 -19.76 7.46 3.03
CA MET A 1 -18.47 6.74 3.01
C MET A 1 -17.38 7.65 3.53
N GLU A 2 -16.73 7.23 4.57
CA GLU A 2 -15.66 8.04 5.12
C GLU A 2 -14.44 7.99 4.23
N GLU A 3 -13.85 9.15 4.01
CA GLU A 3 -12.60 9.21 3.30
C GLU A 3 -11.48 8.70 4.20
N ARG A 4 -10.67 7.82 3.65
CA ARG A 4 -9.49 7.36 4.35
C ARG A 4 -8.42 8.45 4.28
N ARG A 5 -7.81 8.73 5.40
CA ARG A 5 -6.72 9.69 5.44
C ARG A 5 -5.42 9.03 4.96
N ASN A 6 -4.53 9.84 4.43
CA ASN A 6 -3.17 9.40 4.24
C ASN A 6 -2.43 9.47 5.57
N LEU A 7 -1.52 8.52 5.77
CA LEU A 7 -0.71 8.47 6.96
C LEU A 7 0.68 9.00 6.64
N ASN A 8 1.17 9.93 7.46
CA ASN A 8 2.53 10.42 7.34
C ASN A 8 3.48 9.58 8.18
N GLN A 9 4.76 9.90 8.15
CA GLN A 9 5.75 9.12 8.88
C GLN A 9 5.52 9.15 10.39
N ASP A 10 5.10 10.27 10.95
CA ASP A 10 4.82 10.36 12.37
C ASP A 10 3.68 9.45 12.79
N ASP A 11 2.62 9.37 11.96
CA ASP A 11 1.51 8.46 12.20
C ASP A 11 1.97 7.01 12.20
N VAL A 12 2.83 6.67 11.26
CA VAL A 12 3.35 5.31 11.13
C VAL A 12 4.26 4.97 12.31
N LEU A 13 5.12 5.89 12.74
CA LEU A 13 6.02 5.64 13.86
C LEU A 13 5.25 5.38 15.15
N GLU A 14 4.09 5.99 15.33
CA GLU A 14 3.23 5.69 16.47
C GLU A 14 2.68 4.27 16.44
N LEU A 15 2.55 3.68 15.26
CA LEU A 15 2.04 2.32 15.12
C LEU A 15 3.13 1.25 15.24
N VAL A 16 4.38 1.63 15.05
CA VAL A 16 5.49 0.68 15.12
C VAL A 16 5.56 0.07 16.52
N GLY A 17 5.58 -1.25 16.56
CA GLY A 17 5.57 -2.00 17.81
C GLY A 17 4.19 -2.17 18.43
N LYS A 18 3.18 -1.48 17.89
CA LYS A 18 1.80 -1.57 18.40
C LYS A 18 0.84 -2.17 17.39
N PHE A 19 1.29 -2.40 16.19
CA PHE A 19 0.43 -2.95 15.14
C PHE A 19 0.01 -4.36 15.55
N PRO A 20 -1.29 -4.68 15.49
CA PRO A 20 -1.80 -5.93 16.07
C PRO A 20 -1.48 -7.19 15.29
N LEU A 21 -0.96 -7.06 14.07
CA LEU A 21 -0.67 -8.19 13.22
C LEU A 21 0.81 -8.26 12.92
N GLU A 22 1.36 -9.46 12.95
CA GLU A 22 2.75 -9.71 12.57
C GLU A 22 2.80 -10.44 11.24
N PRO A 23 3.45 -9.88 10.22
CA PRO A 23 3.63 -10.63 8.98
C PRO A 23 4.62 -11.77 9.20
N LEU A 24 4.45 -12.82 8.42
CA LEU A 24 5.39 -13.94 8.43
C LEU A 24 6.39 -13.78 7.30
N PHE A 25 7.56 -14.39 7.47
CA PHE A 25 8.59 -14.45 6.43
C PHE A 25 8.97 -13.05 5.94
N ASN A 26 8.83 -12.81 4.65
CA ASN A 26 9.16 -11.53 4.04
C ASN A 26 7.92 -10.64 3.85
N GLY A 27 6.86 -10.92 4.57
CA GLY A 27 5.66 -10.09 4.51
C GLY A 27 5.88 -8.72 5.13
N VAL A 28 5.14 -7.74 4.64
CA VAL A 28 5.21 -6.36 5.11
C VAL A 28 3.81 -5.78 5.08
N TYR A 29 3.36 -5.22 6.20
CA TYR A 29 2.17 -4.39 6.19
C TYR A 29 2.58 -2.97 5.84
N ILE A 30 1.97 -2.43 4.81
CA ILE A 30 2.26 -1.06 4.34
C ILE A 30 1.02 -0.21 4.42
N THR A 31 1.23 1.10 4.47
CA THR A 31 0.16 2.07 4.32
C THR A 31 -0.44 1.99 2.91
N VAL A 32 -1.66 2.49 2.75
CA VAL A 32 -2.34 2.55 1.46
C VAL A 32 -2.67 4.02 1.19
N ASN A 33 -1.62 4.82 1.09
CA ASN A 33 -1.78 6.25 0.85
C ASN A 33 -2.10 6.49 -0.61
N LYS A 34 -3.00 7.44 -0.84
CA LYS A 34 -3.35 7.88 -2.17
C LYS A 34 -2.35 8.90 -2.66
N LEU A 35 -2.14 8.93 -3.96
CA LEU A 35 -1.32 9.95 -4.57
C LEU A 35 -1.98 11.31 -4.35
N GLU A 36 -1.22 12.23 -3.73
CA GLU A 36 -1.67 13.58 -3.56
C GLU A 36 -1.31 14.39 -4.80
N GLN A 37 -2.31 15.09 -5.32
CA GLN A 37 -2.10 15.97 -6.45
C GLN A 37 -2.20 17.40 -5.98
N ASP A 38 -1.24 18.19 -6.39
CA ASP A 38 -1.31 19.63 -6.17
C ASP A 38 -2.35 20.23 -7.09
N GLY A 39 -3.21 21.06 -6.54
CA GLY A 39 -4.21 21.76 -7.29
C GLY A 39 -5.58 21.14 -7.17
N ASN A 40 -6.50 21.66 -7.95
CA ASN A 40 -7.92 21.39 -7.78
C ASN A 40 -8.46 20.26 -8.65
N LEU A 41 -7.63 19.63 -9.42
CA LEU A 41 -8.10 18.57 -10.31
C LEU A 41 -7.85 17.22 -9.69
N VAL A 42 -8.90 16.68 -9.11
CA VAL A 42 -8.89 15.30 -8.64
C VAL A 42 -9.41 14.46 -9.80
N LEU A 43 -8.51 13.82 -10.51
CA LEU A 43 -8.88 13.03 -11.67
C LEU A 43 -9.32 11.63 -11.31
N SER A 44 -8.86 11.12 -10.18
CA SER A 44 -9.26 9.82 -9.70
C SER A 44 -9.08 9.79 -8.20
N ASP A 45 -10.07 9.26 -7.51
CA ASP A 45 -10.04 9.19 -6.05
C ASP A 45 -9.22 8.04 -5.52
N ASN A 46 -8.71 7.17 -6.39
CA ASN A 46 -8.14 5.91 -5.94
C ASN A 46 -6.78 5.59 -6.53
N ILE A 47 -6.00 6.62 -6.86
CA ILE A 47 -4.65 6.39 -7.34
C ILE A 47 -3.75 6.12 -6.13
N LEU A 48 -3.22 4.91 -6.08
CA LEU A 48 -2.28 4.52 -5.03
C LEU A 48 -0.94 5.19 -5.27
N SER A 49 -0.41 5.84 -4.24
CA SER A 49 0.94 6.37 -4.30
C SER A 49 1.96 5.22 -4.34
N ASP A 50 3.02 5.38 -5.10
CA ASP A 50 4.13 4.42 -5.06
C ASP A 50 5.01 4.62 -3.82
N VAL A 51 4.84 5.71 -3.09
CA VAL A 51 5.54 5.97 -1.83
C VAL A 51 4.63 5.58 -0.68
N GLN A 52 5.07 4.61 0.11
CA GLN A 52 4.32 4.14 1.28
C GLN A 52 5.27 3.97 2.45
N TYR A 53 4.73 3.59 3.60
CA TYR A 53 5.51 3.33 4.80
C TYR A 53 5.25 1.90 5.28
N ALA A 54 6.30 1.22 5.70
CA ALA A 54 6.16 -0.09 6.34
C ALA A 54 5.74 0.11 7.79
N VAL A 55 4.69 -0.57 8.23
CA VAL A 55 4.19 -0.47 9.60
C VAL A 55 4.64 -1.65 10.43
N ALA A 56 4.66 -2.84 9.82
CA ALA A 56 5.11 -4.07 10.47
C ALA A 56 5.77 -4.95 9.42
N VAL A 57 6.84 -5.62 9.83
CA VAL A 57 7.65 -6.41 8.89
C VAL A 57 7.87 -7.81 9.44
N GLY A 58 7.94 -8.78 8.54
CA GLY A 58 8.29 -10.14 8.89
C GLY A 58 9.79 -10.29 9.12
N PRO A 59 10.19 -11.42 9.71
CA PRO A 59 11.58 -11.59 10.15
C PRO A 59 12.60 -11.67 9.02
N THR A 60 12.18 -12.00 7.81
CA THR A 60 13.10 -12.07 6.66
C THR A 60 12.88 -10.95 5.66
N ALA A 61 12.02 -9.98 5.97
CA ALA A 61 11.81 -8.84 5.08
C ALA A 61 13.05 -7.95 5.04
N GLN A 62 13.27 -7.35 3.88
CA GLN A 62 14.45 -6.52 3.63
C GLN A 62 14.25 -5.06 4.03
N VAL A 63 13.14 -4.77 4.70
CA VAL A 63 12.81 -3.41 5.17
C VAL A 63 12.54 -3.45 6.66
N GLN A 64 12.51 -2.28 7.27
CA GLN A 64 12.26 -2.12 8.70
C GLN A 64 10.94 -1.41 8.94
N ALA A 65 10.31 -1.72 10.06
CA ALA A 65 9.09 -1.03 10.47
C ALA A 65 9.38 0.47 10.65
N GLY A 66 8.47 1.30 10.16
CA GLY A 66 8.62 2.75 10.17
C GLY A 66 9.36 3.31 8.97
N GLN A 67 9.89 2.47 8.12
CA GLN A 67 10.71 2.90 6.99
C GLN A 67 9.83 3.30 5.80
N LYS A 68 10.21 4.39 5.15
CA LYS A 68 9.60 4.82 3.90
C LYS A 68 10.08 3.93 2.77
N VAL A 69 9.16 3.48 1.95
CA VAL A 69 9.44 2.53 0.87
C VAL A 69 8.85 3.03 -0.44
N LEU A 70 9.49 2.62 -1.52
CA LEU A 70 9.01 2.89 -2.86
C LEU A 70 8.55 1.58 -3.48
N LEU A 71 7.29 1.55 -3.90
CA LEU A 71 6.68 0.34 -4.43
C LEU A 71 6.88 0.23 -5.94
N ASP A 72 6.98 -1.00 -6.40
CA ASP A 72 6.84 -1.32 -7.81
C ASP A 72 5.39 -1.72 -8.05
N ILE A 73 4.57 -0.74 -8.39
CA ILE A 73 3.13 -0.93 -8.53
C ILE A 73 2.81 -1.96 -9.60
N GLU A 74 3.61 -2.03 -10.65
CA GLU A 74 3.37 -3.00 -11.72
C GLU A 74 3.39 -4.44 -11.22
N LYS A 75 4.24 -4.73 -10.23
CA LYS A 75 4.30 -6.07 -9.64
C LYS A 75 3.07 -6.41 -8.79
N MET A 76 2.30 -5.40 -8.44
CA MET A 76 1.08 -5.58 -7.65
C MET A 76 -0.16 -5.67 -8.52
N MET A 77 -0.02 -5.44 -9.82
CA MET A 77 -1.15 -5.44 -10.72
C MET A 77 -1.45 -6.83 -11.25
N VAL A 78 -2.73 -7.13 -11.35
CA VAL A 78 -3.21 -8.37 -11.94
C VAL A 78 -4.20 -8.04 -13.05
N PRO A 79 -4.26 -8.86 -14.11
CA PRO A 79 -5.27 -8.66 -15.14
C PRO A 79 -6.63 -9.10 -14.62
N VAL A 80 -7.62 -8.26 -14.85
CA VAL A 80 -8.99 -8.54 -14.48
C VAL A 80 -9.84 -8.36 -15.74
N LYS A 81 -10.62 -9.35 -16.08
CA LYS A 81 -11.55 -9.26 -17.21
C LYS A 81 -12.77 -8.48 -16.77
N GLN A 82 -13.07 -7.44 -17.53
CA GLN A 82 -14.30 -6.71 -17.34
C GLN A 82 -15.24 -6.99 -18.52
N GLU A 83 -16.46 -7.34 -18.18
CA GLU A 83 -17.48 -7.54 -19.19
C GLU A 83 -18.01 -6.18 -19.62
N SER A 84 -17.86 -5.87 -20.88
CA SER A 84 -18.50 -4.72 -21.47
C SER A 84 -19.67 -5.18 -22.36
N THR A 85 -20.42 -4.24 -22.89
CA THR A 85 -21.66 -4.54 -23.60
C THR A 85 -21.47 -5.50 -24.78
N ASN A 86 -20.33 -5.45 -25.45
CA ASN A 86 -20.07 -6.22 -26.65
C ASN A 86 -18.77 -7.01 -26.65
N SER A 87 -17.99 -6.93 -25.57
CA SER A 87 -16.70 -7.61 -25.54
C SER A 87 -16.17 -7.69 -24.13
N TYR A 88 -15.15 -8.52 -23.96
CA TYR A 88 -14.41 -8.58 -22.70
C TYR A 88 -13.16 -7.76 -22.86
N GLU A 89 -12.95 -6.86 -21.92
CA GLU A 89 -11.71 -6.09 -21.85
C GLU A 89 -10.89 -6.56 -20.68
N THR A 90 -9.58 -6.60 -20.87
CA THR A 90 -8.65 -6.88 -19.78
C THR A 90 -8.09 -5.57 -19.28
N VAL A 91 -8.31 -5.29 -18.01
CA VAL A 91 -7.72 -4.13 -17.35
C VAL A 91 -6.79 -4.59 -16.26
N MET A 92 -5.76 -3.79 -15.99
CA MET A 92 -4.83 -4.07 -14.92
C MET A 92 -5.31 -3.39 -13.65
N GLN A 93 -5.40 -4.14 -12.57
CA GLN A 93 -5.81 -3.62 -11.27
C GLN A 93 -4.80 -4.00 -10.22
N VAL A 94 -4.58 -3.11 -9.27
CA VAL A 94 -3.80 -3.43 -8.07
C VAL A 94 -4.64 -4.33 -7.18
N LYS A 95 -4.10 -5.50 -6.87
CA LYS A 95 -4.79 -6.46 -6.01
C LYS A 95 -3.88 -6.80 -4.84
N VAL A 96 -4.33 -6.44 -3.65
CA VAL A 96 -3.60 -6.69 -2.41
C VAL A 96 -4.58 -7.09 -1.33
N ASP A 97 -4.07 -7.74 -0.32
CA ASP A 97 -4.87 -8.07 0.86
C ASP A 97 -4.92 -6.85 1.78
N LEU A 98 -6.13 -6.39 2.04
CA LEU A 98 -6.33 -5.20 2.88
C LEU A 98 -6.77 -5.59 4.27
N VAL A 99 -6.34 -4.83 5.24
CA VAL A 99 -6.77 -4.96 6.62
C VAL A 99 -7.05 -3.56 7.18
N GLU A 100 -8.08 -3.47 8.00
CA GLU A 100 -8.42 -2.21 8.68
C GLU A 100 -8.02 -2.32 10.14
N VAL A 101 -7.29 -1.32 10.63
CA VAL A 101 -6.87 -1.23 12.03
C VAL A 101 -7.17 0.19 12.50
N ASP A 102 -8.05 0.30 13.48
CA ASP A 102 -8.43 1.59 14.10
C ASP A 102 -8.85 2.65 13.09
N GLY A 103 -9.58 2.23 12.06
CA GLY A 103 -10.11 3.14 11.05
C GLY A 103 -9.17 3.39 9.88
N ASP A 104 -7.93 2.96 9.96
CA ASP A 104 -6.96 3.09 8.87
C ASP A 104 -6.80 1.77 8.14
N VAL A 105 -6.51 1.84 6.86
CA VAL A 105 -6.39 0.66 5.99
C VAL A 105 -4.93 0.42 5.66
N PHE A 106 -4.53 -0.85 5.72
CA PHE A 106 -3.17 -1.28 5.42
C PHE A 106 -3.24 -2.44 4.43
N ALA A 107 -2.14 -2.67 3.74
CA ALA A 107 -2.03 -3.78 2.79
C ALA A 107 -0.92 -4.72 3.21
N LEU A 108 -1.16 -6.02 3.07
CA LEU A 108 -0.13 -7.03 3.27
C LEU A 108 0.49 -7.36 1.92
N VAL A 109 1.77 -7.11 1.81
CA VAL A 109 2.55 -7.41 0.61
C VAL A 109 3.82 -8.16 1.01
N THR A 110 4.59 -8.58 0.04
CA THR A 110 5.95 -9.07 0.30
C THR A 110 6.96 -8.02 -0.11
N ASP A 111 8.18 -8.15 0.37
CA ASP A 111 9.24 -7.20 0.04
C ASP A 111 9.59 -7.20 -1.45
N ARG A 112 9.12 -8.20 -2.21
CA ARG A 112 9.33 -8.26 -3.66
C ARG A 112 8.70 -7.10 -4.42
N VAL A 113 7.63 -6.51 -3.87
CA VAL A 113 6.99 -5.37 -4.52
C VAL A 113 7.62 -4.04 -4.11
N ILE A 114 8.61 -4.09 -3.25
CA ILE A 114 9.33 -2.90 -2.80
C ILE A 114 10.62 -2.82 -3.59
N LYS A 115 10.76 -1.75 -4.38
CA LYS A 115 11.96 -1.59 -5.22
C LYS A 115 13.01 -0.70 -4.59
N ALA A 116 12.67 0.05 -3.56
CA ALA A 116 13.63 0.89 -2.85
C ALA A 116 13.12 1.21 -1.46
N LYS A 117 14.03 1.51 -0.57
CA LYS A 117 13.70 1.93 0.80
C LYS A 117 14.58 3.10 1.17
N ASP A 118 14.06 3.96 2.04
CA ASP A 118 14.80 5.10 2.55
C ASP A 118 15.63 4.63 3.76
N ASN A 119 16.93 4.85 3.69
CA ASN A 119 17.86 4.41 4.73
C ASN A 119 18.16 5.49 5.79
N ARG A 120 17.40 6.55 5.80
CA ARG A 120 17.63 7.62 6.77
C ARG A 120 17.14 7.26 8.16
#